data_77379b2f0c4b20c4f8b03a434627b37d
#
_entry.id   77379b2f0c4b20c4f8b03a434627b37d
#
_cell.length_a   1.000
_cell.length_b   1.000
_cell.length_c   1.000
_cell.angle_alpha   90.00
_cell.angle_beta   90.00
_cell.angle_gamma   90.00
#
_symmetry.space_group_name_H-M   'P 1'
#
loop_
_entity.id
_entity.type
_entity.pdbx_description
1 polymer ?
#
loop_
_entity_poly.entity_id
_entity_poly.type
_entity_poly.pdbx_seq_one_letter_code
_entity_poly.pdbx_strand_id
1 'polypeptide(L)'
;MEEKIKRLLASVVHPETGQDIVSSGFIEHTASAEGKVTVVLRFAKARDPFAVKIKNQAESLLCEAFPGAEVLVVIKEGGAAPRPEPKLKTTTGGIARVIAVASGKGGVGKSTVTANLAIALRNMGFRVGVLDADIYGPSQPKMFGVEGYMPEAVAEDGVDHIVPAESMDVKLMSIGFFIKPTDALLWRGAMAVSALKQMIHQTRWGTLDFLLTDLPPGTGDVHLSIIGELKIDAAVIVSTPQQIAVADVVRGVEMFRNENVNIPVAGIVENMAWFTPAELPETRY
;
A
#
# COMPACT_ATOMS: atom_id res chain seq x y z
N MET A 1 -5.27 -31.98 -9.91
CA MET A 1 -4.92 -31.91 -11.34
C MET A 1 -4.16 -30.59 -11.63
N GLU A 2 -4.66 -29.46 -11.22
CA GLU A 2 -4.03 -28.13 -11.44
C GLU A 2 -2.60 -28.01 -10.89
N GLU A 3 -2.32 -28.57 -9.71
CA GLU A 3 -0.96 -28.59 -9.15
C GLU A 3 0.03 -29.40 -9.99
N LYS A 4 -0.42 -30.49 -10.62
CA LYS A 4 0.41 -31.27 -11.53
C LYS A 4 0.75 -30.46 -12.79
N ILE A 5 -0.22 -29.71 -13.32
CA ILE A 5 -0.03 -28.82 -14.47
C ILE A 5 1.01 -27.74 -14.11
N LYS A 6 0.87 -27.07 -12.97
CA LYS A 6 1.83 -26.04 -12.52
C LYS A 6 3.24 -26.58 -12.31
N ARG A 7 3.38 -27.77 -11.73
CA ARG A 7 4.70 -28.43 -11.56
C ARG A 7 5.39 -28.71 -12.90
N LEU A 8 4.64 -29.15 -13.89
CA LEU A 8 5.17 -29.41 -15.24
C LEU A 8 5.60 -28.09 -15.89
N LEU A 9 4.77 -27.07 -15.81
CA LEU A 9 5.05 -25.75 -16.38
C LEU A 9 6.21 -25.01 -15.70
N ALA A 10 6.59 -25.36 -14.47
CA ALA A 10 7.78 -24.84 -13.81
C ALA A 10 9.11 -25.22 -14.50
N SER A 11 9.10 -26.19 -15.42
CA SER A 11 10.26 -26.50 -16.25
C SER A 11 10.42 -25.60 -17.48
N VAL A 12 9.40 -24.79 -17.81
CA VAL A 12 9.43 -23.86 -18.93
C VAL A 12 10.03 -22.54 -18.45
N VAL A 13 11.17 -22.17 -19.01
CA VAL A 13 11.94 -20.98 -18.61
C VAL A 13 11.85 -19.89 -19.66
N HIS A 14 11.63 -18.65 -19.22
CA HIS A 14 11.64 -17.49 -20.11
C HIS A 14 13.08 -17.15 -20.52
N PRO A 15 13.40 -17.12 -21.83
CA PRO A 15 14.78 -17.01 -22.30
C PRO A 15 15.52 -15.73 -21.88
N GLU A 16 14.79 -14.62 -21.73
CA GLU A 16 15.38 -13.32 -21.36
C GLU A 16 15.61 -13.19 -19.85
N THR A 17 14.68 -13.70 -19.01
CA THR A 17 14.74 -13.53 -17.56
C THR A 17 15.42 -14.68 -16.83
N GLY A 18 15.52 -15.85 -17.47
CA GLY A 18 16.03 -17.08 -16.86
C GLY A 18 15.15 -17.67 -15.76
N GLN A 19 13.97 -17.10 -15.54
CA GLN A 19 13.00 -17.57 -14.55
C GLN A 19 11.92 -18.46 -15.19
N ASP A 20 11.39 -19.42 -14.44
CA ASP A 20 10.29 -20.26 -14.90
C ASP A 20 8.97 -19.46 -14.98
N ILE A 21 8.07 -19.90 -15.86
CA ILE A 21 6.81 -19.19 -16.13
C ILE A 21 5.80 -19.26 -14.98
N VAL A 22 5.96 -20.16 -14.02
CA VAL A 22 5.10 -20.26 -12.83
C VAL A 22 5.53 -19.22 -11.81
N SER A 23 6.82 -19.21 -11.43
CA SER A 23 7.39 -18.25 -10.48
C SER A 23 7.34 -16.82 -11.01
N SER A 24 7.45 -16.63 -12.32
CA SER A 24 7.33 -15.32 -12.98
C SER A 24 5.89 -14.81 -13.09
N GLY A 25 4.89 -15.61 -12.69
CA GLY A 25 3.48 -15.22 -12.71
C GLY A 25 2.87 -15.11 -14.12
N PHE A 26 3.44 -15.78 -15.12
CA PHE A 26 2.86 -15.78 -16.48
C PHE A 26 1.60 -16.64 -16.61
N ILE A 27 1.28 -17.48 -15.62
CA ILE A 27 0.09 -18.30 -15.62
C ILE A 27 -1.07 -17.55 -15.01
N GLU A 28 -2.04 -17.14 -15.82
CA GLU A 28 -3.26 -16.48 -15.34
C GLU A 28 -4.29 -17.47 -14.85
N HIS A 29 -4.48 -18.56 -15.59
CA HIS A 29 -5.50 -19.55 -15.28
C HIS A 29 -5.09 -20.92 -15.76
N THR A 30 -5.43 -21.95 -14.97
CA THR A 30 -5.31 -23.37 -15.36
C THR A 30 -6.62 -24.07 -15.05
N ALA A 31 -7.15 -24.80 -16.00
CA ALA A 31 -8.34 -25.64 -15.81
C ALA A 31 -8.14 -27.02 -16.44
N SER A 32 -8.72 -28.02 -15.80
CA SER A 32 -8.75 -29.37 -16.34
C SER A 32 -10.13 -29.99 -16.07
N ALA A 33 -10.92 -30.17 -17.11
CA ALA A 33 -12.25 -30.77 -17.06
C ALA A 33 -12.52 -31.61 -18.31
N GLU A 34 -13.22 -32.71 -18.17
CA GLU A 34 -13.74 -33.55 -19.28
C GLU A 34 -12.72 -33.91 -20.36
N GLY A 35 -11.47 -34.24 -19.97
CA GLY A 35 -10.42 -34.59 -20.92
C GLY A 35 -9.80 -33.40 -21.66
N LYS A 36 -10.07 -32.19 -21.21
CA LYS A 36 -9.50 -30.95 -21.74
C LYS A 36 -8.64 -30.25 -20.71
N VAL A 37 -7.44 -29.84 -21.12
CA VAL A 37 -6.50 -29.03 -20.30
C VAL A 37 -6.37 -27.67 -20.93
N THR A 38 -6.76 -26.62 -20.18
CA THR A 38 -6.67 -25.23 -20.64
C THR A 38 -5.68 -24.48 -19.77
N VAL A 39 -4.73 -23.79 -20.37
CA VAL A 39 -3.77 -22.91 -19.72
C VAL A 39 -3.82 -21.54 -20.39
N VAL A 40 -3.98 -20.49 -19.60
CA VAL A 40 -3.94 -19.10 -20.07
C VAL A 40 -2.64 -18.48 -19.61
N LEU A 41 -1.80 -18.12 -20.56
CA LEU A 41 -0.54 -17.40 -20.35
C LEU A 41 -0.77 -15.91 -20.58
N ARG A 42 -0.30 -15.06 -19.69
CA ARG A 42 -0.35 -13.61 -19.80
C ARG A 42 1.06 -13.04 -19.69
N PHE A 43 1.45 -12.25 -20.68
CA PHE A 43 2.73 -11.55 -20.72
C PHE A 43 2.55 -10.06 -20.40
N ALA A 44 3.48 -9.52 -19.56
CA ALA A 44 3.42 -8.11 -19.16
C ALA A 44 3.66 -7.13 -20.31
N LYS A 45 4.49 -7.54 -21.28
CA LYS A 45 4.75 -6.74 -22.50
C LYS A 45 3.75 -7.14 -23.57
N ALA A 46 3.09 -6.15 -24.17
CA ALA A 46 2.37 -6.35 -25.42
C ALA A 46 3.38 -6.77 -26.51
N ARG A 47 3.17 -7.92 -27.16
CA ARG A 47 4.07 -8.54 -28.15
C ARG A 47 5.42 -8.96 -27.56
N ASP A 48 5.41 -9.78 -26.52
CA ASP A 48 6.63 -10.43 -26.04
C ASP A 48 7.17 -11.36 -27.16
N PRO A 49 8.43 -11.17 -27.60
CA PRO A 49 8.99 -11.95 -28.71
C PRO A 49 9.13 -13.45 -28.40
N PHE A 50 9.10 -13.82 -27.13
CA PHE A 50 9.22 -15.22 -26.68
C PHE A 50 7.88 -15.88 -26.39
N ALA A 51 6.76 -15.15 -26.39
CA ALA A 51 5.45 -15.64 -26.02
C ALA A 51 5.03 -16.88 -26.82
N VAL A 52 5.24 -16.87 -28.13
CA VAL A 52 4.92 -18.02 -29.00
C VAL A 52 5.79 -19.23 -28.71
N LYS A 53 7.10 -19.01 -28.46
CA LYS A 53 8.03 -20.09 -28.11
C LYS A 53 7.66 -20.74 -26.79
N ILE A 54 7.34 -19.93 -25.77
CA ILE A 54 6.91 -20.39 -24.45
C ILE A 54 5.58 -21.16 -24.53
N LYS A 55 4.63 -20.63 -25.31
CA LYS A 55 3.37 -21.34 -25.58
C LYS A 55 3.61 -22.73 -26.15
N ASN A 56 4.41 -22.84 -27.21
CA ASN A 56 4.67 -24.10 -27.89
C ASN A 56 5.39 -25.10 -26.96
N GLN A 57 6.33 -24.64 -26.12
CA GLN A 57 6.97 -25.49 -25.13
C GLN A 57 5.99 -25.99 -24.07
N ALA A 58 5.09 -25.12 -23.59
CA ALA A 58 4.06 -25.50 -22.63
C ALA A 58 3.07 -26.50 -23.23
N GLU A 59 2.64 -26.28 -24.48
CA GLU A 59 1.76 -27.22 -25.21
C GLU A 59 2.40 -28.60 -25.36
N SER A 60 3.66 -28.66 -25.81
CA SER A 60 4.38 -29.94 -25.98
C SER A 60 4.47 -30.71 -24.68
N LEU A 61 4.90 -30.05 -23.58
CA LEU A 61 5.00 -30.67 -22.26
C LEU A 61 3.67 -31.23 -21.74
N LEU A 62 2.60 -30.45 -21.96
CA LEU A 62 1.28 -30.84 -21.49
C LEU A 62 0.70 -31.98 -22.35
N CYS A 63 0.92 -31.98 -23.66
CA CYS A 63 0.51 -33.10 -24.54
C CYS A 63 1.22 -34.41 -24.18
N GLU A 64 2.51 -34.36 -23.87
CA GLU A 64 3.28 -35.56 -23.41
C GLU A 64 2.78 -36.05 -22.04
N ALA A 65 2.45 -35.15 -21.13
CA ALA A 65 2.05 -35.52 -19.77
C ALA A 65 0.59 -35.96 -19.65
N PHE A 66 -0.26 -35.60 -20.62
CA PHE A 66 -1.69 -35.93 -20.67
C PHE A 66 -2.10 -36.53 -22.03
N PRO A 67 -1.60 -37.74 -22.36
CA PRO A 67 -1.94 -38.38 -23.62
C PRO A 67 -3.44 -38.62 -23.71
N GLY A 68 -4.08 -38.11 -24.76
CA GLY A 68 -5.53 -38.23 -24.99
C GLY A 68 -6.37 -37.05 -24.47
N ALA A 69 -5.77 -36.07 -23.81
CA ALA A 69 -6.44 -34.81 -23.47
C ALA A 69 -6.28 -33.78 -24.60
N GLU A 70 -7.33 -32.98 -24.81
CA GLU A 70 -7.24 -31.79 -25.67
C GLU A 70 -6.52 -30.67 -24.91
N VAL A 71 -5.29 -30.33 -25.30
CA VAL A 71 -4.50 -29.27 -24.65
C VAL A 71 -4.69 -27.94 -25.40
N LEU A 72 -5.11 -26.90 -24.68
CA LEU A 72 -5.28 -25.58 -25.20
C LEU A 72 -4.45 -24.58 -24.37
N VAL A 73 -3.42 -23.99 -24.97
CA VAL A 73 -2.65 -22.90 -24.35
C VAL A 73 -2.95 -21.60 -25.07
N VAL A 74 -3.52 -20.65 -24.35
CA VAL A 74 -3.94 -19.33 -24.87
C VAL A 74 -2.98 -18.27 -24.38
N ILE A 75 -2.51 -17.38 -25.27
CA ILE A 75 -1.77 -16.19 -24.92
C ILE A 75 -2.75 -15.02 -24.81
N LYS A 76 -2.74 -14.33 -23.68
CA LYS A 76 -3.38 -13.02 -23.53
C LYS A 76 -2.31 -11.93 -23.53
N GLU A 77 -2.44 -10.99 -24.43
CA GLU A 77 -1.59 -9.81 -24.52
C GLU A 77 -2.20 -8.65 -23.74
N GLY A 78 -1.35 -7.95 -22.97
CA GLY A 78 -1.70 -6.69 -22.32
C GLY A 78 -2.36 -6.81 -20.94
N GLY A 79 -1.79 -6.08 -19.99
CA GLY A 79 -2.13 -6.05 -18.56
C GLY A 79 -1.16 -6.92 -17.76
N ALA A 80 -0.58 -6.34 -16.70
CA ALA A 80 0.24 -7.12 -15.79
C ALA A 80 -0.55 -8.34 -15.33
N ALA A 81 0.07 -9.54 -15.44
CA ALA A 81 -0.46 -10.71 -14.75
C ALA A 81 -0.68 -10.32 -13.27
N PRO A 82 -1.76 -10.75 -12.61
CA PRO A 82 -1.82 -10.64 -11.18
C PRO A 82 -0.56 -11.37 -10.67
N ARG A 83 0.43 -10.60 -10.20
CA ARG A 83 1.52 -11.19 -9.42
C ARG A 83 0.81 -12.01 -8.35
N PRO A 84 1.22 -13.28 -8.09
CA PRO A 84 0.83 -13.90 -6.85
C PRO A 84 1.21 -12.89 -5.79
N GLU A 85 0.21 -12.31 -5.13
CA GLU A 85 0.45 -11.43 -4.02
C GLU A 85 1.40 -12.21 -3.12
N PRO A 86 2.60 -11.70 -2.83
CA PRO A 86 3.38 -12.30 -1.78
C PRO A 86 2.39 -12.28 -0.61
N LYS A 87 2.14 -13.43 0.02
CA LYS A 87 1.43 -13.50 1.29
C LYS A 87 2.35 -12.81 2.29
N LEU A 88 2.41 -11.49 2.18
CA LEU A 88 3.08 -10.62 3.11
C LEU A 88 2.37 -10.89 4.43
N LYS A 89 3.07 -11.54 5.33
CA LYS A 89 2.69 -11.57 6.73
C LYS A 89 2.65 -10.11 7.12
N THR A 90 1.45 -9.55 7.14
CA THR A 90 1.22 -8.17 7.58
C THR A 90 1.80 -8.07 8.98
N THR A 91 2.85 -7.28 9.14
CA THR A 91 3.45 -6.95 10.45
C THR A 91 2.51 -6.09 11.30
N THR A 92 1.26 -5.95 10.88
CA THR A 92 0.14 -5.45 11.69
C THR A 92 -0.31 -6.46 12.76
N GLY A 93 0.35 -7.62 12.86
CA GLY A 93 0.19 -8.53 14.00
C GLY A 93 0.53 -7.82 15.32
N GLY A 94 -0.50 -7.40 16.08
CA GLY A 94 -0.36 -6.62 17.30
C GLY A 94 -0.99 -5.23 17.27
N ILE A 95 -1.49 -4.76 16.12
CA ILE A 95 -2.22 -3.49 15.98
C ILE A 95 -3.72 -3.78 15.99
N ALA A 96 -4.43 -3.20 16.97
CA ALA A 96 -5.86 -3.44 17.13
C ALA A 96 -6.71 -2.67 16.11
N ARG A 97 -6.33 -1.41 15.80
CA ARG A 97 -7.04 -0.54 14.85
C ARG A 97 -6.09 0.30 14.02
N VAL A 98 -6.34 0.38 12.74
CA VAL A 98 -5.63 1.25 11.80
C VAL A 98 -6.59 2.33 11.29
N ILE A 99 -6.27 3.59 11.53
CA ILE A 99 -7.09 4.74 11.12
C ILE A 99 -6.32 5.56 10.09
N ALA A 100 -6.89 5.71 8.90
CA ALA A 100 -6.34 6.60 7.89
C ALA A 100 -6.77 8.05 8.17
N VAL A 101 -5.82 8.98 8.14
CA VAL A 101 -6.11 10.41 8.13
C VAL A 101 -5.81 10.95 6.74
N ALA A 102 -6.84 11.42 6.07
CA ALA A 102 -6.80 11.82 4.67
C ALA A 102 -7.28 13.26 4.48
N SER A 103 -6.95 13.84 3.35
CA SER A 103 -7.51 15.13 2.92
C SER A 103 -7.62 15.18 1.40
N GLY A 104 -8.67 15.78 0.90
CA GLY A 104 -8.83 16.01 -0.55
C GLY A 104 -7.83 17.01 -1.11
N LYS A 105 -7.26 17.89 -0.28
CA LYS A 105 -6.37 18.98 -0.68
C LYS A 105 -5.22 19.13 0.31
N GLY A 106 -4.08 19.60 -0.16
CA GLY A 106 -2.95 20.01 0.69
C GLY A 106 -3.23 21.30 1.46
N GLY A 107 -2.55 21.47 2.61
CA GLY A 107 -2.61 22.70 3.41
C GLY A 107 -3.83 22.84 4.33
N VAL A 108 -4.68 21.81 4.45
CA VAL A 108 -5.87 21.84 5.35
C VAL A 108 -5.55 21.48 6.81
N GLY A 109 -4.29 21.18 7.13
CA GLY A 109 -3.86 20.80 8.47
C GLY A 109 -4.01 19.31 8.81
N LYS A 110 -4.07 18.42 7.79
CA LYS A 110 -4.16 16.96 7.93
C LYS A 110 -3.15 16.43 8.95
N SER A 111 -1.87 16.69 8.74
CA SER A 111 -0.79 16.18 9.59
C SER A 111 -0.84 16.74 11.02
N THR A 112 -1.27 18.00 11.17
CA THR A 112 -1.52 18.59 12.49
C THR A 112 -2.64 17.87 13.23
N VAL A 113 -3.73 17.55 12.54
CA VAL A 113 -4.83 16.76 13.10
C VAL A 113 -4.35 15.37 13.47
N THR A 114 -3.55 14.72 12.61
CA THR A 114 -2.97 13.39 12.89
C THR A 114 -2.13 13.39 14.17
N ALA A 115 -1.20 14.34 14.30
CA ALA A 115 -0.36 14.44 15.48
C ALA A 115 -1.17 14.71 16.76
N ASN A 116 -2.12 15.66 16.72
CA ASN A 116 -2.97 15.96 17.87
C ASN A 116 -3.89 14.79 18.25
N LEU A 117 -4.43 14.07 17.27
CA LEU A 117 -5.24 12.87 17.51
C LEU A 117 -4.39 11.77 18.17
N ALA A 118 -3.15 11.57 17.73
CA ALA A 118 -2.22 10.63 18.36
C ALA A 118 -1.99 10.96 19.83
N ILE A 119 -1.70 12.22 20.13
CA ILE A 119 -1.48 12.69 21.50
C ILE A 119 -2.77 12.59 22.34
N ALA A 120 -3.93 12.91 21.77
CA ALA A 120 -5.20 12.77 22.47
C ALA A 120 -5.49 11.33 22.85
N LEU A 121 -5.31 10.39 21.91
CA LEU A 121 -5.50 8.95 22.16
C LEU A 121 -4.48 8.44 23.21
N ARG A 122 -3.22 8.87 23.12
CA ARG A 122 -2.20 8.54 24.12
C ARG A 122 -2.59 9.07 25.51
N ASN A 123 -3.09 10.30 25.60
CA ASN A 123 -3.55 10.88 26.88
C ASN A 123 -4.76 10.15 27.46
N MET A 124 -5.52 9.45 26.64
CA MET A 124 -6.61 8.54 27.07
C MET A 124 -6.10 7.16 27.52
N GLY A 125 -4.77 6.92 27.47
CA GLY A 125 -4.12 5.67 27.90
C GLY A 125 -3.94 4.61 26.82
N PHE A 126 -4.20 4.93 25.54
CA PHE A 126 -3.98 4.01 24.43
C PHE A 126 -2.51 4.01 23.98
N ARG A 127 -2.05 2.86 23.51
CA ARG A 127 -0.76 2.69 22.82
C ARG A 127 -0.94 3.10 21.38
N VAL A 128 -0.24 4.14 20.96
CA VAL A 128 -0.45 4.78 19.66
C VAL A 128 0.83 4.78 18.82
N GLY A 129 0.66 4.47 17.54
CA GLY A 129 1.67 4.68 16.51
C GLY A 129 1.18 5.66 15.46
N VAL A 130 2.12 6.34 14.81
CA VAL A 130 1.88 7.21 13.66
C VAL A 130 2.75 6.75 12.49
N LEU A 131 2.13 6.47 11.36
CA LEU A 131 2.78 6.19 10.10
C LEU A 131 2.61 7.42 9.19
N ASP A 132 3.68 8.16 8.99
CA ASP A 132 3.72 9.30 8.05
C ASP A 132 4.05 8.78 6.64
N ALA A 133 3.04 8.69 5.82
CA ALA A 133 3.12 8.22 4.44
C ALA A 133 3.06 9.37 3.42
N ASP A 134 3.16 10.63 3.85
CA ASP A 134 3.17 11.78 2.95
C ASP A 134 4.56 11.96 2.31
N ILE A 135 4.72 11.38 1.12
CA ILE A 135 5.98 11.37 0.38
C ILE A 135 6.43 12.77 -0.01
N TYR A 136 5.48 13.65 -0.27
CA TYR A 136 5.76 14.99 -0.82
C TYR A 136 5.99 16.04 0.25
N GLY A 137 5.58 15.77 1.49
CA GLY A 137 5.70 16.69 2.58
C GLY A 137 5.70 16.02 3.95
N PRO A 138 6.64 15.08 4.21
CA PRO A 138 6.68 14.38 5.48
C PRO A 138 6.90 15.40 6.61
N SER A 139 5.94 15.54 7.49
CA SER A 139 5.92 16.58 8.52
C SER A 139 5.87 16.05 9.95
N GLN A 140 5.52 14.79 10.14
CA GLN A 140 5.42 14.19 11.46
C GLN A 140 6.75 14.19 12.23
N PRO A 141 7.94 13.93 11.60
CA PRO A 141 9.22 14.04 12.32
C PRO A 141 9.43 15.38 12.99
N LYS A 142 9.04 16.47 12.31
CA LYS A 142 9.13 17.83 12.84
C LYS A 142 8.13 18.08 13.98
N MET A 143 6.89 17.60 13.83
CA MET A 143 5.85 17.76 14.83
C MET A 143 6.17 17.02 16.13
N PHE A 144 6.84 15.87 16.04
CA PHE A 144 7.26 15.08 17.19
C PHE A 144 8.70 15.39 17.66
N GLY A 145 9.41 16.32 17.04
CA GLY A 145 10.76 16.74 17.42
C GLY A 145 11.84 15.65 17.20
N VAL A 146 11.66 14.80 16.20
CA VAL A 146 12.56 13.67 15.90
C VAL A 146 13.12 13.73 14.46
N GLU A 147 13.31 14.92 13.91
CA GLU A 147 13.81 15.13 12.53
C GLU A 147 15.16 14.50 12.25
N GLY A 148 16.01 14.35 13.28
CA GLY A 148 17.33 13.73 13.15
C GLY A 148 17.38 12.23 13.40
N TYR A 149 16.22 11.59 13.58
CA TYR A 149 16.16 10.15 13.83
C TYR A 149 16.58 9.36 12.58
N MET A 150 17.46 8.38 12.77
CA MET A 150 17.87 7.42 11.76
C MET A 150 17.36 6.04 12.16
N PRO A 151 16.40 5.48 11.44
CA PRO A 151 15.89 4.14 11.74
C PRO A 151 16.98 3.07 11.68
N GLU A 152 17.06 2.25 12.71
CA GLU A 152 17.93 1.08 12.74
C GLU A 152 17.19 -0.14 12.25
N ALA A 153 17.89 -1.04 11.58
CA ALA A 153 17.38 -2.35 11.22
C ALA A 153 17.86 -3.39 12.27
N VAL A 154 16.92 -4.18 12.78
CA VAL A 154 17.18 -5.27 13.72
C VAL A 154 16.70 -6.57 13.11
N ALA A 155 17.60 -7.56 13.01
CA ALA A 155 17.22 -8.88 12.53
C ALA A 155 16.57 -9.70 13.65
N GLU A 156 15.33 -10.11 13.45
CA GLU A 156 14.60 -11.06 14.32
C GLU A 156 14.07 -12.22 13.45
N ASP A 157 14.33 -13.45 13.84
CA ASP A 157 13.89 -14.67 13.14
C ASP A 157 14.24 -14.69 11.64
N GLY A 158 15.36 -14.08 11.25
CA GLY A 158 15.83 -14.00 9.87
C GLY A 158 15.08 -12.95 9.00
N VAL A 159 14.34 -12.05 9.62
CA VAL A 159 13.65 -10.93 8.98
C VAL A 159 14.20 -9.62 9.55
N ASP A 160 14.54 -8.69 8.67
CA ASP A 160 14.96 -7.35 9.07
C ASP A 160 13.75 -6.50 9.44
N HIS A 161 13.74 -5.98 10.67
CA HIS A 161 12.73 -5.07 11.17
C HIS A 161 13.30 -3.67 11.36
N ILE A 162 12.50 -2.67 11.03
CA ILE A 162 12.84 -1.26 11.19
C ILE A 162 12.32 -0.78 12.54
N VAL A 163 13.19 -0.22 13.36
CA VAL A 163 12.81 0.34 14.66
C VAL A 163 12.15 1.71 14.45
N PRO A 164 10.93 1.95 14.95
CA PRO A 164 10.30 3.28 14.89
C PRO A 164 10.94 4.24 15.89
N ALA A 165 10.91 5.54 15.59
CA ALA A 165 11.19 6.56 16.59
C ALA A 165 10.14 6.54 17.70
N GLU A 166 10.52 6.93 18.90
CA GLU A 166 9.59 7.13 20.02
C GLU A 166 9.70 8.56 20.53
N SER A 167 8.59 9.26 20.55
CA SER A 167 8.49 10.60 21.10
C SER A 167 7.12 10.80 21.74
N MET A 168 7.09 11.45 22.90
CA MET A 168 5.85 11.71 23.64
C MET A 168 5.01 10.42 23.85
N ASP A 169 5.64 9.28 24.12
CA ASP A 169 5.03 7.94 24.24
C ASP A 169 4.20 7.53 22.99
N VAL A 170 4.54 8.04 21.82
CA VAL A 170 3.98 7.66 20.53
C VAL A 170 5.10 7.09 19.67
N LYS A 171 4.86 5.94 19.03
CA LYS A 171 5.77 5.38 18.04
C LYS A 171 5.57 6.06 16.70
N LEU A 172 6.64 6.47 16.07
CA LEU A 172 6.60 7.17 14.80
C LEU A 172 7.48 6.51 13.75
N MET A 173 6.90 6.21 12.60
CA MET A 173 7.64 5.89 11.38
C MET A 173 7.25 6.87 10.29
N SER A 174 8.23 7.47 9.64
CA SER A 174 8.01 8.45 8.58
C SER A 174 8.89 8.14 7.39
N ILE A 175 8.33 8.33 6.20
CA ILE A 175 9.11 8.31 4.96
C ILE A 175 10.20 9.40 4.98
N GLY A 176 10.00 10.47 5.74
CA GLY A 176 10.98 11.55 5.94
C GLY A 176 12.27 11.12 6.63
N PHE A 177 12.31 9.98 7.29
CA PHE A 177 13.56 9.43 7.86
C PHE A 177 14.49 8.85 6.81
N PHE A 178 13.97 8.50 5.63
CA PHE A 178 14.71 7.84 4.55
C PHE A 178 15.04 8.77 3.38
N ILE A 179 14.35 9.91 3.29
CA ILE A 179 14.49 10.85 2.17
C ILE A 179 15.11 12.15 2.68
N LYS A 180 16.26 12.51 2.12
CA LYS A 180 16.81 13.85 2.36
C LYS A 180 15.95 14.89 1.62
N PRO A 181 15.73 16.07 2.19
CA PRO A 181 14.93 17.12 1.53
C PRO A 181 15.41 17.47 0.11
N THR A 182 16.72 17.33 -0.15
CA THR A 182 17.32 17.55 -1.47
C THR A 182 16.99 16.46 -2.47
N ASP A 183 16.66 15.26 -2.03
CA ASP A 183 16.50 14.08 -2.88
C ASP A 183 15.03 13.77 -3.17
N ALA A 184 14.10 14.43 -2.46
CA ALA A 184 12.65 14.23 -2.61
C ALA A 184 12.16 14.42 -4.07
N LEU A 185 12.80 15.30 -4.83
CA LEU A 185 12.50 15.54 -6.25
C LEU A 185 12.92 14.37 -7.17
N LEU A 186 13.83 13.51 -6.72
CA LEU A 186 14.34 12.38 -7.50
C LEU A 186 13.52 11.09 -7.27
N TRP A 187 12.71 11.06 -6.23
CA TRP A 187 11.90 9.90 -5.90
C TRP A 187 10.69 9.81 -6.84
N ARG A 188 10.83 9.00 -7.86
CA ARG A 188 9.72 8.70 -8.78
C ARG A 188 8.70 7.80 -8.07
N GLY A 189 7.41 7.96 -8.40
CA GLY A 189 6.28 7.31 -7.72
C GLY A 189 6.46 5.84 -7.37
N ALA A 190 7.04 5.02 -8.27
CA ALA A 190 7.28 3.61 -8.02
C ALA A 190 8.30 3.33 -6.89
N MET A 191 9.35 4.14 -6.78
CA MET A 191 10.36 4.00 -5.71
C MET A 191 9.76 4.38 -4.36
N ALA A 192 9.00 5.46 -4.33
CA ALA A 192 8.33 5.93 -3.13
C ALA A 192 7.29 4.91 -2.63
N VAL A 193 6.49 4.35 -3.51
CA VAL A 193 5.53 3.28 -3.17
C VAL A 193 6.27 2.04 -2.66
N SER A 194 7.41 1.66 -3.25
CA SER A 194 8.19 0.52 -2.76
C SER A 194 8.74 0.75 -1.35
N ALA A 195 9.27 1.94 -1.08
CA ALA A 195 9.76 2.29 0.26
C ALA A 195 8.63 2.34 1.30
N LEU A 196 7.48 2.90 0.94
CA LEU A 196 6.29 2.89 1.79
C LEU A 196 5.84 1.47 2.13
N LYS A 197 5.79 0.56 1.15
CA LYS A 197 5.46 -0.84 1.37
C LYS A 197 6.45 -1.49 2.35
N GLN A 198 7.74 -1.27 2.14
CA GLN A 198 8.77 -1.78 3.03
C GLN A 198 8.59 -1.21 4.45
N MET A 199 8.36 0.08 4.59
CA MET A 199 8.12 0.75 5.86
C MET A 199 6.86 0.22 6.57
N ILE A 200 5.76 0.00 5.83
CA ILE A 200 4.52 -0.57 6.37
C ILE A 200 4.76 -1.98 6.93
N HIS A 201 5.47 -2.82 6.18
CA HIS A 201 5.61 -4.24 6.52
C HIS A 201 6.78 -4.55 7.46
N GLN A 202 7.82 -3.74 7.47
CA GLN A 202 9.03 -4.00 8.26
C GLN A 202 9.11 -3.20 9.56
N THR A 203 8.25 -2.21 9.78
CA THR A 203 8.29 -1.45 11.04
C THR A 203 7.88 -2.32 12.22
N ARG A 204 8.73 -2.35 13.26
CA ARG A 204 8.50 -3.08 14.50
C ARG A 204 7.58 -2.29 15.44
N TRP A 205 6.28 -2.30 15.13
CA TRP A 205 5.30 -1.58 15.93
C TRP A 205 5.10 -2.17 17.32
N GLY A 206 5.26 -3.50 17.48
CA GLY A 206 4.84 -4.21 18.67
C GLY A 206 3.32 -4.14 18.85
N THR A 207 2.86 -4.11 20.10
CA THR A 207 1.41 -4.05 20.39
C THR A 207 0.94 -2.60 20.45
N LEU A 208 0.02 -2.23 19.55
CA LEU A 208 -0.64 -0.92 19.50
C LEU A 208 -2.16 -1.07 19.57
N ASP A 209 -2.83 -0.11 20.21
CA ASP A 209 -4.27 0.00 20.20
C ASP A 209 -4.74 0.75 18.94
N PHE A 210 -3.95 1.77 18.52
CA PHE A 210 -4.20 2.54 17.31
C PHE A 210 -2.90 2.77 16.51
N LEU A 211 -2.99 2.61 15.20
CA LEU A 211 -2.03 3.13 14.24
C LEU A 211 -2.73 4.20 13.38
N LEU A 212 -2.29 5.44 13.49
CA LEU A 212 -2.76 6.52 12.66
C LEU A 212 -1.86 6.63 11.43
N THR A 213 -2.44 6.57 10.24
CA THR A 213 -1.71 6.71 8.98
C THR A 213 -1.99 8.07 8.37
N ASP A 214 -0.98 8.94 8.36
CA ASP A 214 -1.02 10.26 7.71
C ASP A 214 -0.79 10.08 6.21
N LEU A 215 -1.88 10.08 5.43
CA LEU A 215 -1.84 9.83 3.99
C LEU A 215 -1.36 11.09 3.23
N PRO A 216 -0.80 10.95 2.01
CA PRO A 216 -0.55 12.09 1.14
C PRO A 216 -1.84 12.91 0.89
N PRO A 217 -1.78 14.16 0.47
CA PRO A 217 -2.98 14.91 0.07
C PRO A 217 -3.52 14.43 -1.28
N GLY A 218 -4.83 14.50 -1.47
CA GLY A 218 -5.52 14.13 -2.72
C GLY A 218 -6.09 12.71 -2.70
N THR A 219 -6.35 12.13 -3.89
CA THR A 219 -7.03 10.84 -4.09
C THR A 219 -6.40 10.00 -5.21
N GLY A 220 -5.09 10.12 -5.42
CA GLY A 220 -4.37 9.47 -6.52
C GLY A 220 -3.93 8.03 -6.24
N ASP A 221 -3.22 7.44 -7.19
CA ASP A 221 -2.77 6.03 -7.17
C ASP A 221 -1.91 5.67 -5.95
N VAL A 222 -1.19 6.64 -5.38
CA VAL A 222 -0.39 6.44 -4.17
C VAL A 222 -1.28 6.08 -2.98
N HIS A 223 -2.46 6.72 -2.85
CA HIS A 223 -3.44 6.40 -1.82
C HIS A 223 -3.92 4.96 -1.93
N LEU A 224 -4.35 4.55 -3.14
CA LEU A 224 -4.83 3.20 -3.39
C LEU A 224 -3.74 2.15 -3.10
N SER A 225 -2.48 2.49 -3.41
CA SER A 225 -1.35 1.62 -3.09
C SER A 225 -1.14 1.45 -1.59
N ILE A 226 -1.22 2.52 -0.79
CA ILE A 226 -1.09 2.47 0.67
C ILE A 226 -2.28 1.74 1.30
N ILE A 227 -3.50 2.06 0.85
CA ILE A 227 -4.76 1.45 1.31
C ILE A 227 -4.75 -0.06 1.04
N GLY A 228 -4.21 -0.49 -0.11
CA GLY A 228 -4.10 -1.92 -0.45
C GLY A 228 -3.10 -2.69 0.40
N GLU A 229 -2.13 -2.01 1.02
CA GLU A 229 -1.10 -2.65 1.88
C GLU A 229 -1.49 -2.67 3.37
N LEU A 230 -2.39 -1.79 3.79
CA LEU A 230 -2.84 -1.67 5.18
C LEU A 230 -4.29 -2.13 5.31
N LYS A 231 -4.57 -2.93 6.32
CA LYS A 231 -5.96 -3.21 6.72
C LYS A 231 -6.49 -2.01 7.50
N ILE A 232 -7.01 -1.01 6.79
CA ILE A 232 -7.56 0.20 7.40
C ILE A 232 -8.98 -0.10 7.92
N ASP A 233 -9.21 0.19 9.20
CA ASP A 233 -10.50 -0.02 9.86
C ASP A 233 -11.46 1.15 9.62
N ALA A 234 -10.94 2.37 9.54
CA ALA A 234 -11.73 3.57 9.26
C ALA A 234 -10.87 4.73 8.72
N ALA A 235 -11.51 5.71 8.10
CA ALA A 235 -10.87 6.94 7.64
C ALA A 235 -11.44 8.17 8.35
N VAL A 236 -10.57 9.13 8.66
CA VAL A 236 -10.92 10.49 9.08
C VAL A 236 -10.49 11.44 7.97
N ILE A 237 -11.39 12.30 7.52
CA ILE A 237 -11.12 13.25 6.44
C ILE A 237 -10.99 14.65 7.03
N VAL A 238 -9.86 15.30 6.76
CA VAL A 238 -9.60 16.67 7.21
C VAL A 238 -9.86 17.65 6.07
N SER A 239 -10.61 18.69 6.34
CA SER A 239 -10.95 19.76 5.39
C SER A 239 -10.98 21.12 6.06
N THR A 240 -11.16 22.14 5.24
CA THR A 240 -11.47 23.51 5.65
C THR A 240 -12.83 23.91 5.05
N PRO A 241 -13.52 24.98 5.53
CA PRO A 241 -14.86 25.32 5.09
C PRO A 241 -14.94 25.90 3.67
N GLN A 242 -13.81 26.17 3.02
CA GLN A 242 -13.80 26.75 1.68
C GLN A 242 -14.44 25.77 0.67
N GLN A 243 -15.32 26.27 -0.19
CA GLN A 243 -16.06 25.46 -1.17
C GLN A 243 -15.17 24.55 -2.03
N ILE A 244 -13.98 25.01 -2.41
CA ILE A 244 -13.03 24.21 -3.20
C ILE A 244 -12.53 23.01 -2.37
N ALA A 245 -12.24 23.19 -1.08
CA ALA A 245 -11.81 22.11 -0.20
C ALA A 245 -12.96 21.10 0.03
N VAL A 246 -14.19 21.58 0.19
CA VAL A 246 -15.38 20.74 0.34
C VAL A 246 -15.63 19.88 -0.91
N ALA A 247 -15.44 20.44 -2.11
CA ALA A 247 -15.57 19.65 -3.34
C ALA A 247 -14.55 18.49 -3.41
N ASP A 248 -13.34 18.70 -2.89
CA ASP A 248 -12.32 17.65 -2.83
C ASP A 248 -12.60 16.62 -1.72
N VAL A 249 -13.29 17.02 -0.63
CA VAL A 249 -13.77 16.10 0.42
C VAL A 249 -14.75 15.07 -0.16
N VAL A 250 -15.66 15.50 -1.02
CA VAL A 250 -16.63 14.59 -1.66
C VAL A 250 -15.89 13.49 -2.40
N ARG A 251 -14.87 13.83 -3.20
CA ARG A 251 -14.04 12.85 -3.91
C ARG A 251 -13.29 11.92 -2.95
N GLY A 252 -12.78 12.46 -1.84
CA GLY A 252 -12.12 11.65 -0.79
C GLY A 252 -13.08 10.65 -0.15
N VAL A 253 -14.30 11.08 0.19
CA VAL A 253 -15.35 10.20 0.74
C VAL A 253 -15.71 9.11 -0.27
N GLU A 254 -15.93 9.47 -1.53
CA GLU A 254 -16.25 8.52 -2.60
C GLU A 254 -15.15 7.48 -2.81
N MET A 255 -13.87 7.89 -2.75
CA MET A 255 -12.73 6.97 -2.84
C MET A 255 -12.78 5.90 -1.73
N PHE A 256 -13.00 6.29 -0.47
CA PHE A 256 -13.07 5.35 0.65
C PHE A 256 -14.32 4.47 0.61
N ARG A 257 -15.44 5.00 0.10
CA ARG A 257 -16.71 4.28 -0.02
C ARG A 257 -16.83 3.40 -1.26
N ASN A 258 -15.90 3.52 -2.20
CA ASN A 258 -15.87 2.70 -3.41
C ASN A 258 -15.89 1.20 -3.04
N GLU A 259 -16.63 0.39 -3.79
CA GLU A 259 -16.82 -1.05 -3.51
C GLU A 259 -15.51 -1.83 -3.40
N ASN A 260 -14.47 -1.42 -4.14
CA ASN A 260 -13.16 -2.07 -4.11
C ASN A 260 -12.32 -1.66 -2.89
N VAL A 261 -12.61 -0.54 -2.26
CA VAL A 261 -11.90 0.00 -1.09
C VAL A 261 -12.68 -0.30 0.18
N ASN A 262 -13.96 0.03 0.20
CA ASN A 262 -14.94 -0.27 1.24
C ASN A 262 -14.47 0.02 2.67
N ILE A 263 -13.91 1.21 2.89
CA ILE A 263 -13.44 1.68 4.19
C ILE A 263 -14.45 2.70 4.73
N PRO A 264 -15.00 2.49 5.94
CA PRO A 264 -15.93 3.43 6.53
C PRO A 264 -15.25 4.75 6.86
N VAL A 265 -15.91 5.86 6.55
CA VAL A 265 -15.50 7.20 6.99
C VAL A 265 -16.06 7.44 8.38
N ALA A 266 -15.18 7.46 9.39
CA ALA A 266 -15.55 7.67 10.81
C ALA A 266 -16.01 9.10 11.07
N GLY A 267 -15.49 10.08 10.33
CA GLY A 267 -15.87 11.47 10.47
C GLY A 267 -15.09 12.41 9.58
N ILE A 268 -15.54 13.65 9.55
CA ILE A 268 -14.87 14.77 8.87
C ILE A 268 -14.48 15.79 9.94
N VAL A 269 -13.22 16.23 9.89
CA VAL A 269 -12.70 17.32 10.74
C VAL A 269 -12.70 18.60 9.91
N GLU A 270 -13.60 19.52 10.22
CA GLU A 270 -13.57 20.86 9.67
C GLU A 270 -12.54 21.69 10.45
N ASN A 271 -11.40 21.91 9.86
CA ASN A 271 -10.28 22.67 10.43
C ASN A 271 -10.25 24.10 9.89
N MET A 272 -9.67 25.02 10.65
CA MET A 272 -9.57 26.44 10.26
C MET A 272 -10.95 27.06 9.95
N ALA A 273 -11.98 26.62 10.67
CA ALA A 273 -13.36 27.04 10.42
C ALA A 273 -13.64 28.47 10.89
N TRP A 274 -12.93 28.90 11.93
CA TRP A 274 -13.03 30.27 12.46
C TRP A 274 -11.71 30.70 13.10
N PHE A 275 -11.59 31.99 13.27
CA PHE A 275 -10.51 32.63 14.00
C PHE A 275 -11.07 33.46 15.16
N THR A 276 -10.51 33.28 16.33
CA THR A 276 -10.83 34.12 17.51
C THR A 276 -9.60 34.90 17.90
N PRO A 277 -9.60 36.26 17.71
CA PRO A 277 -8.50 37.08 18.14
C PRO A 277 -8.33 37.06 19.65
N ALA A 278 -7.08 37.07 20.12
CA ALA A 278 -6.80 37.09 21.55
C ALA A 278 -7.38 38.34 22.26
N GLU A 279 -7.45 39.44 21.55
CA GLU A 279 -8.00 40.71 22.02
C GLU A 279 -9.53 40.77 22.06
N LEU A 280 -10.19 39.83 21.35
CA LEU A 280 -11.64 39.74 21.24
C LEU A 280 -12.12 38.30 21.42
N PRO A 281 -11.97 37.71 22.60
CA PRO A 281 -12.19 36.27 22.82
C PRO A 281 -13.65 35.83 22.62
N GLU A 282 -14.59 36.75 22.63
CA GLU A 282 -16.01 36.50 22.38
C GLU A 282 -16.41 36.55 20.89
N THR A 283 -15.47 36.99 20.01
CA THR A 283 -15.77 37.21 18.59
C THR A 283 -15.10 36.11 17.75
N ARG A 284 -15.88 35.50 16.85
CA ARG A 284 -15.41 34.52 15.88
C ARG A 284 -15.53 35.08 14.46
N TYR A 285 -14.49 34.93 13.67
CA TYR A 285 -14.43 35.35 12.28
C TYR A 285 -14.26 34.10 11.37
#